data_d5cdd32e1d9d4dbbb1a4e1df7302838e
#
_entry.id   d5cdd32e1d9d4dbbb1a4e1df7302838e
#
_cell.length_a   1.000
_cell.length_b   1.000
_cell.length_c   1.000
_cell.angle_alpha   90.00
_cell.angle_beta   90.00
_cell.angle_gamma   90.00
#
_symmetry.space_group_name_H-M   'P 1'
#
loop_
_entity.id
_entity.type
_entity.pdbx_description
1 polymer ?
#
loop_
_entity_poly.entity_id
_entity_poly.type
_entity_poly.pdbx_seq_one_letter_code
_entity_poly.pdbx_strand_id
1 'polypeptide(L)'
;IIDPTVAGLGFGIEYVYSIMERARLGALANDKILSMPMICTVGYEANRCKEAYASVEEFPGWGDLADRSVRWEAVTACGVLQVGASILVMRNPSAVRLVRKNIADLMGE
;
A
#
# COMPACT_ATOMS: atom_id res chain seq x y z
N ILE A 1 -6.70 0.81 -17.04
CA ILE A 1 -6.23 0.68 -15.64
C ILE A 1 -4.91 -0.06 -15.63
N ILE A 2 -3.94 0.50 -14.92
CA ILE A 2 -2.62 -0.09 -14.78
C ILE A 2 -2.54 -0.86 -13.46
N ASP A 3 -2.05 -2.09 -13.50
CA ASP A 3 -1.71 -2.86 -12.31
C ASP A 3 -0.19 -3.00 -12.26
N PRO A 4 0.49 -2.29 -11.33
CA PRO A 4 1.95 -2.32 -11.27
C PRO A 4 2.51 -3.58 -10.59
N THR A 5 1.66 -4.51 -10.20
CA THR A 5 2.02 -5.72 -9.46
C THR A 5 2.61 -5.38 -8.09
N VAL A 6 1.73 -5.07 -7.14
CA VAL A 6 2.10 -4.62 -5.80
C VAL A 6 2.80 -5.72 -5.01
N ALA A 7 3.77 -5.32 -4.20
CA ALA A 7 4.39 -6.15 -3.17
C ALA A 7 4.26 -5.43 -1.83
N GLY A 8 4.22 -6.20 -0.74
CA GLY A 8 4.04 -5.65 0.59
C GLY A 8 5.29 -4.98 1.15
N LEU A 9 5.09 -4.22 2.21
CA LEU A 9 6.17 -3.62 2.98
C LEU A 9 7.13 -4.70 3.47
N GLY A 10 8.43 -4.53 3.21
CA GLY A 10 9.46 -5.51 3.55
C GLY A 10 9.59 -6.68 2.57
N PHE A 11 8.74 -6.73 1.54
CA PHE A 11 8.69 -7.82 0.57
C PHE A 11 8.76 -7.34 -0.87
N GLY A 12 9.30 -6.15 -1.10
CA GLY A 12 9.51 -5.61 -2.44
C GLY A 12 8.76 -4.32 -2.75
N ILE A 13 8.17 -3.67 -1.76
CA ILE A 13 7.45 -2.40 -1.98
C ILE A 13 8.35 -1.35 -2.64
N GLU A 14 9.64 -1.38 -2.37
CA GLU A 14 10.61 -0.45 -2.97
C GLU A 14 10.69 -0.60 -4.49
N TYR A 15 10.52 -1.81 -5.02
CA TYR A 15 10.48 -2.04 -6.45
C TYR A 15 9.18 -1.50 -7.06
N VAL A 16 8.06 -1.73 -6.39
CA VAL A 16 6.75 -1.21 -6.81
C VAL A 16 6.77 0.32 -6.81
N TYR A 17 7.32 0.91 -5.77
CA TYR A 17 7.48 2.36 -5.65
C TYR A 17 8.23 2.92 -6.85
N SER A 18 9.38 2.32 -7.20
CA SER A 18 10.18 2.75 -8.35
C SER A 18 9.43 2.61 -9.67
N ILE A 19 8.73 1.51 -9.88
CA ILE A 19 7.95 1.27 -11.10
C ILE A 19 6.85 2.33 -11.24
N MET A 20 6.09 2.56 -10.18
CA MET A 20 4.98 3.52 -10.18
C MET A 20 5.49 4.95 -10.35
N GLU A 21 6.57 5.31 -9.69
CA GLU A 21 7.19 6.63 -9.82
C GLU A 21 7.60 6.89 -11.27
N ARG A 22 8.29 5.92 -11.90
CA ARG A 22 8.70 6.03 -13.29
C ARG A 22 7.51 6.15 -14.23
N ALA A 23 6.44 5.40 -13.98
CA ALA A 23 5.23 5.49 -14.78
C ALA A 23 4.60 6.88 -14.67
N ARG A 24 4.52 7.44 -13.47
CA ARG A 24 3.95 8.79 -13.27
C ARG A 24 4.83 9.89 -13.87
N LEU A 25 6.15 9.73 -13.82
CA LEU A 25 7.07 10.65 -14.51
C LEU A 25 6.86 10.58 -16.02
N GLY A 26 6.64 9.39 -16.58
CA GLY A 26 6.29 9.21 -17.99
C GLY A 26 4.98 9.90 -18.35
N ALA A 27 3.98 9.82 -17.48
CA ALA A 27 2.70 10.49 -17.65
C ALA A 27 2.89 12.03 -17.72
N LEU A 28 3.73 12.57 -16.84
CA LEU A 28 4.05 14.00 -16.85
C LEU A 28 4.79 14.42 -18.11
N ALA A 29 5.48 13.49 -18.76
CA ALA A 29 6.15 13.70 -20.05
C ALA A 29 5.22 13.41 -21.25
N ASN A 30 3.90 13.46 -21.03
CA ASN A 30 2.85 13.32 -22.05
C ASN A 30 2.58 11.89 -22.54
N ASP A 31 3.00 10.86 -21.81
CA ASP A 31 2.59 9.49 -22.12
C ASP A 31 1.18 9.24 -21.57
N LYS A 32 0.20 9.21 -22.48
CA LYS A 32 -1.21 9.09 -22.10
C LYS A 32 -1.55 7.73 -21.50
N ILE A 33 -0.84 6.67 -21.89
CA ILE A 33 -1.06 5.33 -21.36
C ILE A 33 -0.62 5.29 -19.90
N LEU A 34 0.52 5.89 -19.60
CA LEU A 34 1.05 5.92 -18.23
C LEU A 34 0.28 6.87 -17.30
N SER A 35 -0.62 7.69 -17.84
CA SER A 35 -1.49 8.56 -17.05
C SER A 35 -2.78 7.87 -16.60
N MET A 36 -3.02 6.63 -17.03
CA MET A 36 -4.21 5.87 -16.66
C MET A 36 -4.21 5.56 -15.15
N PRO A 37 -5.41 5.35 -14.56
CA PRO A 37 -5.50 4.98 -13.14
C PRO A 37 -4.72 3.72 -12.82
N MET A 38 -4.09 3.70 -11.64
CA MET A 38 -3.40 2.52 -11.13
C MET A 38 -4.19 1.86 -10.03
N ILE A 39 -4.37 0.54 -10.13
CA ILE A 39 -5.01 -0.29 -9.11
C ILE A 39 -3.95 -1.05 -8.33
N CYS A 40 -4.01 -0.98 -7.02
CA CYS A 40 -3.04 -1.65 -6.14
C CYS A 40 -3.77 -2.60 -5.18
N THR A 41 -3.49 -3.90 -5.31
CA THR A 41 -4.10 -4.95 -4.48
C THR A 41 -3.37 -5.08 -3.15
N VAL A 42 -3.43 -4.03 -2.35
CA VAL A 42 -2.68 -3.89 -1.10
C VAL A 42 -3.07 -4.94 -0.07
N GLY A 43 -4.37 -5.15 0.11
CA GLY A 43 -4.85 -6.07 1.16
C GLY A 43 -4.31 -7.48 1.00
N TYR A 44 -4.32 -7.99 -0.21
CA TYR A 44 -3.80 -9.32 -0.50
C TYR A 44 -2.29 -9.40 -0.24
N GLU A 45 -1.52 -8.46 -0.77
CA GLU A 45 -0.06 -8.51 -0.69
C GLU A 45 0.46 -8.21 0.73
N ALA A 46 -0.12 -7.24 1.43
CA ALA A 46 0.28 -6.92 2.80
C ALA A 46 0.00 -8.07 3.75
N ASN A 47 -1.12 -8.76 3.58
CA ASN A 47 -1.51 -9.86 4.46
C ASN A 47 -0.78 -11.18 4.17
N ARG A 48 -0.01 -11.26 3.08
CA ARG A 48 0.91 -12.37 2.82
C ARG A 48 2.22 -12.23 3.58
N CYS A 49 2.50 -11.03 4.08
CA CYS A 49 3.74 -10.77 4.83
C CYS A 49 3.66 -11.39 6.22
N LYS A 50 4.74 -12.01 6.65
CA LYS A 50 4.81 -12.70 7.95
C LYS A 50 4.44 -11.78 9.11
N GLU A 51 4.84 -10.52 9.03
CA GLU A 51 4.55 -9.50 10.04
C GLU A 51 3.04 -9.26 10.20
N ALA A 52 2.24 -9.54 9.17
CA ALA A 52 0.80 -9.36 9.21
C ALA A 52 0.03 -10.56 9.75
N TYR A 53 0.65 -11.76 9.79
CA TYR A 53 -0.09 -12.97 10.21
C TYR A 53 0.59 -13.80 11.29
N ALA A 54 1.89 -13.60 11.57
CA ALA A 54 2.59 -14.42 12.58
C ALA A 54 2.06 -14.13 13.99
N SER A 55 1.93 -15.20 14.79
CA SER A 55 1.39 -15.09 16.13
C SER A 55 2.32 -14.37 17.11
N VAL A 56 1.74 -13.88 18.21
CA VAL A 56 2.51 -13.26 19.29
C VAL A 56 3.44 -14.29 19.94
N GLU A 57 3.01 -15.55 20.01
CA GLU A 57 3.81 -16.65 20.56
C GLU A 57 5.09 -16.89 19.76
N GLU A 58 5.01 -16.76 18.44
CA GLU A 58 6.17 -16.90 17.56
C GLU A 58 7.14 -15.71 17.68
N PHE A 59 6.59 -14.51 17.74
CA PHE A 59 7.37 -13.26 17.74
C PHE A 59 6.85 -12.29 18.80
N PRO A 60 7.10 -12.57 20.10
CA PRO A 60 6.57 -11.70 21.18
C PRO A 60 7.00 -10.23 21.06
N GLY A 61 8.19 -9.98 20.50
CA GLY A 61 8.71 -8.62 20.35
C GLY A 61 8.02 -7.81 19.26
N TRP A 62 7.18 -8.44 18.44
CA TRP A 62 6.48 -7.73 17.35
C TRP A 62 5.16 -7.11 17.79
N GLY A 63 4.71 -7.37 19.01
CA GLY A 63 3.50 -6.80 19.55
C GLY A 63 2.23 -7.55 19.16
N ASP A 64 1.09 -6.94 19.46
CA ASP A 64 -0.22 -7.53 19.21
C ASP A 64 -0.46 -7.77 17.72
N LEU A 65 -0.91 -8.96 17.37
CA LEU A 65 -1.12 -9.35 15.97
C LEU A 65 -2.18 -8.49 15.28
N ALA A 66 -3.30 -8.23 15.94
CA ALA A 66 -4.38 -7.47 15.32
C ALA A 66 -3.92 -6.04 14.97
N ASP A 67 -3.24 -5.39 15.89
CA ASP A 67 -2.71 -4.04 15.68
C ASP A 67 -1.63 -4.03 14.60
N ARG A 68 -0.72 -4.97 14.65
CA ARG A 68 0.38 -5.12 13.68
C ARG A 68 -0.15 -5.36 12.26
N SER A 69 -1.15 -6.23 12.12
CA SER A 69 -1.78 -6.55 10.85
C SER A 69 -2.43 -5.30 10.22
N VAL A 70 -3.17 -4.53 11.03
CA VAL A 70 -3.79 -3.28 10.58
C VAL A 70 -2.74 -2.29 10.10
N ARG A 71 -1.67 -2.11 10.88
CA ARG A 71 -0.62 -1.15 10.55
C ARG A 71 0.15 -1.56 9.30
N TRP A 72 0.43 -2.85 9.14
CA TRP A 72 1.15 -3.37 7.98
C TRP A 72 0.41 -3.08 6.68
N GLU A 73 -0.88 -3.31 6.67
CA GLU A 73 -1.73 -3.02 5.52
C GLU A 73 -1.83 -1.51 5.26
N ALA A 74 -2.07 -0.73 6.31
CA ALA A 74 -2.23 0.72 6.18
C ALA A 74 -0.95 1.40 5.69
N VAL A 75 0.22 1.00 6.21
CA VAL A 75 1.50 1.58 5.78
C VAL A 75 1.81 1.21 4.34
N THR A 76 1.55 -0.04 3.95
CA THR A 76 1.70 -0.48 2.55
C THR A 76 0.82 0.38 1.63
N ALA A 77 -0.44 0.57 2.00
CA ALA A 77 -1.39 1.38 1.24
C ALA A 77 -0.93 2.83 1.09
N CYS A 78 -0.52 3.44 2.20
CA CYS A 78 -0.04 4.83 2.20
C CYS A 78 1.21 5.00 1.34
N GLY A 79 2.08 3.99 1.33
CA GLY A 79 3.29 4.01 0.50
C GLY A 79 2.96 4.08 -0.99
N VAL A 80 2.05 3.23 -1.48
CA VAL A 80 1.70 3.23 -2.90
C VAL A 80 0.83 4.43 -3.29
N LEU A 81 0.06 5.00 -2.35
CA LEU A 81 -0.67 6.25 -2.60
C LEU A 81 0.27 7.39 -2.98
N GLN A 82 1.42 7.49 -2.33
CA GLN A 82 2.37 8.56 -2.55
C GLN A 82 2.98 8.54 -3.95
N VAL A 83 2.94 7.42 -4.64
CA VAL A 83 3.51 7.27 -5.98
C VAL A 83 2.45 7.04 -7.06
N GLY A 84 1.20 7.35 -6.76
CA GLY A 84 0.18 7.49 -7.78
C GLY A 84 -0.89 6.40 -7.82
N ALA A 85 -1.05 5.61 -6.78
CA ALA A 85 -2.18 4.68 -6.71
C ALA A 85 -3.50 5.46 -6.77
N SER A 86 -4.39 5.01 -7.63
CA SER A 86 -5.72 5.63 -7.80
C SER A 86 -6.80 4.81 -7.10
N ILE A 87 -6.64 3.49 -7.09
CA ILE A 87 -7.59 2.56 -6.51
C ILE A 87 -6.82 1.62 -5.58
N LEU A 88 -7.22 1.57 -4.33
CA LEU A 88 -6.66 0.64 -3.36
C LEU A 88 -7.65 -0.47 -3.07
N VAL A 89 -7.26 -1.71 -3.28
CA VAL A 89 -8.05 -2.87 -2.88
C VAL A 89 -7.52 -3.32 -1.52
N MET A 90 -8.31 -3.11 -0.48
CA MET A 90 -7.91 -3.37 0.90
C MET A 90 -8.78 -4.44 1.54
N ARG A 91 -8.24 -5.08 2.57
CA ARG A 91 -8.90 -6.20 3.23
C ARG A 91 -9.42 -5.85 4.63
N ASN A 92 -8.65 -5.09 5.40
CA ASN A 92 -8.96 -4.82 6.80
C ASN A 92 -9.68 -3.48 6.96
N PRO A 93 -10.96 -3.47 7.45
CA PRO A 93 -11.69 -2.21 7.62
C PRO A 93 -11.00 -1.19 8.53
N SER A 94 -10.27 -1.64 9.54
CA SER A 94 -9.51 -0.75 10.43
C SER A 94 -8.34 -0.09 9.69
N ALA A 95 -7.68 -0.84 8.80
CA ALA A 95 -6.64 -0.28 7.94
C ALA A 95 -7.22 0.74 6.97
N VAL A 96 -8.40 0.48 6.42
CA VAL A 96 -9.10 1.43 5.54
C VAL A 96 -9.36 2.74 6.25
N ARG A 97 -9.81 2.68 7.51
CA ARG A 97 -10.06 3.90 8.31
C ARG A 97 -8.78 4.71 8.52
N LEU A 98 -7.66 4.05 8.79
CA LEU A 98 -6.37 4.72 8.95
C LEU A 98 -5.93 5.39 7.64
N VAL A 99 -6.10 4.72 6.52
CA VAL A 99 -5.74 5.27 5.21
C VAL A 99 -6.62 6.47 4.87
N ARG A 100 -7.92 6.38 5.12
CA ARG A 100 -8.84 7.51 4.92
C ARG A 100 -8.44 8.72 5.74
N LYS A 101 -8.06 8.50 7.00
CA LYS A 101 -7.58 9.57 7.87
C LYS A 101 -6.30 10.20 7.30
N ASN A 102 -5.37 9.39 6.83
CA ASN A 102 -4.14 9.89 6.22
C ASN A 102 -4.43 10.75 4.99
N ILE A 103 -5.35 10.31 4.13
CA ILE A 103 -5.76 11.08 2.95
C ILE A 103 -6.37 12.42 3.36
N ALA A 104 -7.28 12.40 4.34
CA ALA A 104 -7.93 13.61 4.84
C ALA A 104 -6.89 14.59 5.40
N ASP A 105 -5.95 14.11 6.20
CA ASP A 105 -4.88 14.93 6.76
C ASP A 105 -4.02 15.57 5.67
N LEU A 106 -3.67 14.81 4.63
CA LEU A 106 -2.87 15.31 3.50
C LEU A 106 -3.65 16.33 2.65
N MET A 107 -4.97 16.20 2.56
CA MET A 107 -5.82 17.09 1.79
C MET A 107 -6.28 18.32 2.60
N GLY A 108 -5.89 18.43 3.85
CA GLY A 108 -6.26 19.57 4.70
C GLY A 108 -7.68 19.51 5.23
N GLU A 109 -8.25 18.34 5.31
CA GLU A 109 -9.63 18.14 5.79
C GLU A 109 -9.74 17.78 7.27
#